data_2c05fe1119cdcb7e0629ccb2504910a3
#
_entry.id   2c05fe1119cdcb7e0629ccb2504910a3
#
_cell.length_a   1.000
_cell.length_b   1.000
_cell.length_c   1.000
_cell.angle_alpha   90.00
_cell.angle_beta   90.00
_cell.angle_gamma   90.00
#
_symmetry.space_group_name_H-M   'P 1'
#
loop_
_entity.id
_entity.type
_entity.pdbx_description
1 polymer ?
#
loop_
_entity_poly.entity_id
_entity_poly.type
_entity_poly.pdbx_seq_one_letter_code
_entity_poly.pdbx_strand_id
1 'polypeptide(L)'
;MNITDELPLGPITELANQTWQLILTHLPRDLTWPVLLLTGLLATGIWLARGGHGAKNAGGRERKTTLLQFLLPKDIYSHVSARVDVALYVFERFLRPLWVAPVLVLLAPATEQTVIATLDTLFESSPRLISTTPWMVLYSLVTLFFYDAIFYFIHYCEHKIPALWAVHKVHHSAEVLTPLTRYREHFIEGPLYAAGAAMAYGLAGGLFGWLFVDGITQATLFNIGVFALLFGFNGSFRHYHVSFHYPRWLSKWLHSPVMHHVHHSYLPQHWDKNLAAVTSIWDRLFNTL
;
A
#
# COMPACT_ATOMS: atom_id res chain seq x y z
N MET A 1 -44.14 -13.68 32.76
CA MET A 1 -43.48 -13.82 31.46
C MET A 1 -42.34 -12.79 31.47
N ASN A 2 -41.13 -13.18 31.94
CA ASN A 2 -40.01 -12.31 32.11
C ASN A 2 -39.36 -12.07 30.72
N ILE A 3 -39.44 -10.84 30.24
CA ILE A 3 -38.78 -10.37 28.98
C ILE A 3 -37.36 -9.92 29.35
N THR A 4 -36.51 -10.87 29.70
CA THR A 4 -35.04 -10.68 29.79
C THR A 4 -34.33 -11.88 29.18
N ASP A 5 -34.75 -12.26 27.96
CA ASP A 5 -33.89 -13.12 27.14
C ASP A 5 -32.78 -12.20 26.60
N GLU A 6 -31.63 -12.32 27.24
CA GLU A 6 -30.41 -11.62 26.84
C GLU A 6 -30.12 -11.91 25.36
N LEU A 7 -30.10 -10.87 24.57
CA LEU A 7 -29.55 -10.93 23.20
C LEU A 7 -28.16 -11.59 23.28
N PRO A 8 -27.86 -12.62 22.47
CA PRO A 8 -26.55 -13.27 22.49
C PRO A 8 -25.49 -12.28 22.04
N LEU A 9 -24.89 -11.55 22.98
CA LEU A 9 -23.82 -10.58 22.70
C LEU A 9 -22.53 -11.27 22.25
N GLY A 10 -22.41 -12.58 22.38
CA GLY A 10 -21.23 -13.35 22.02
C GLY A 10 -20.75 -13.14 20.58
N PRO A 11 -21.60 -13.27 19.55
CA PRO A 11 -21.20 -13.02 18.17
C PRO A 11 -20.80 -11.56 17.88
N ILE A 12 -21.46 -10.60 18.54
CA ILE A 12 -21.16 -9.17 18.38
C ILE A 12 -19.83 -8.81 19.05
N THR A 13 -19.57 -9.35 20.23
CA THR A 13 -18.29 -9.14 20.94
C THR A 13 -17.13 -9.82 20.21
N GLU A 14 -17.35 -11.00 19.66
CA GLU A 14 -16.35 -11.69 18.83
C GLU A 14 -16.03 -10.90 17.56
N LEU A 15 -17.04 -10.44 16.84
CA LEU A 15 -16.88 -9.59 15.67
C LEU A 15 -16.17 -8.27 16.03
N ALA A 16 -16.53 -7.66 17.17
CA ALA A 16 -15.86 -6.43 17.65
C ALA A 16 -14.39 -6.68 17.98
N ASN A 17 -14.07 -7.81 18.63
CA ASN A 17 -12.70 -8.20 18.95
C ASN A 17 -11.88 -8.49 17.67
N GLN A 18 -12.44 -9.25 16.72
CA GLN A 18 -11.80 -9.50 15.42
C GLN A 18 -11.58 -8.21 14.66
N THR A 19 -12.57 -7.33 14.63
CA THR A 19 -12.44 -5.99 14.01
C THR A 19 -11.35 -5.18 14.70
N TRP A 20 -11.30 -5.19 16.04
CA TRP A 20 -10.27 -4.49 16.80
C TRP A 20 -8.87 -5.03 16.56
N GLN A 21 -8.70 -6.36 16.50
CA GLN A 21 -7.43 -6.98 16.14
C GLN A 21 -7.01 -6.64 14.70
N LEU A 22 -7.96 -6.63 13.76
CA LEU A 22 -7.71 -6.19 12.39
C LEU A 22 -7.31 -4.72 12.34
N ILE A 23 -7.97 -3.84 13.07
CA ILE A 23 -7.58 -2.43 13.21
C ILE A 23 -6.14 -2.32 13.71
N LEU A 24 -5.79 -3.03 14.78
CA LEU A 24 -4.45 -3.01 15.36
C LEU A 24 -3.39 -3.59 14.41
N THR A 25 -3.73 -4.62 13.64
CA THR A 25 -2.80 -5.27 12.71
C THR A 25 -2.64 -4.53 11.39
N HIS A 26 -3.68 -3.78 10.97
CA HIS A 26 -3.68 -2.98 9.73
C HIS A 26 -3.43 -1.49 9.96
N LEU A 27 -3.04 -1.10 11.19
CA LEU A 27 -2.43 0.20 11.41
C LEU A 27 -1.30 0.37 10.39
N PRO A 28 -1.16 1.55 9.73
CA PRO A 28 -0.15 1.74 8.69
C PRO A 28 1.23 1.32 9.18
N ARG A 29 1.64 0.11 8.83
CA ARG A 29 2.94 -0.47 9.22
C ARG A 29 4.09 0.17 8.48
N ASP A 30 3.79 0.93 7.47
CA ASP A 30 4.72 1.73 6.67
C ASP A 30 5.33 2.91 7.45
N LEU A 31 4.69 3.40 8.52
CA LEU A 31 5.30 4.29 9.51
C LEU A 31 5.80 3.54 10.75
N THR A 32 5.91 2.21 10.69
CA THR A 32 6.60 1.46 11.74
C THR A 32 8.09 1.81 11.75
N TRP A 33 8.71 1.70 12.91
CA TRP A 33 10.13 1.99 13.08
C TRP A 33 11.06 1.29 12.05
N PRO A 34 10.83 0.02 11.60
CA PRO A 34 11.69 -0.59 10.60
C PRO A 34 11.63 0.12 9.25
N VAL A 35 10.43 0.52 8.80
CA VAL A 35 10.23 1.22 7.53
C VAL A 35 10.83 2.62 7.60
N LEU A 36 10.62 3.36 8.69
CA LEU A 36 11.23 4.68 8.89
C LEU A 36 12.75 4.60 8.95
N LEU A 37 13.29 3.60 9.66
CA LEU A 37 14.73 3.37 9.73
C LEU A 37 15.31 3.07 8.36
N LEU A 38 14.73 2.12 7.60
CA LEU A 38 15.17 1.78 6.25
C LEU A 38 15.09 2.99 5.30
N THR A 39 14.01 3.77 5.39
CA THR A 39 13.83 4.99 4.60
C THR A 39 14.93 6.02 4.93
N GLY A 40 15.21 6.23 6.22
CA GLY A 40 16.26 7.13 6.68
C GLY A 40 17.66 6.66 6.30
N LEU A 41 17.95 5.36 6.43
CA LEU A 41 19.24 4.78 6.03
C LEU A 41 19.47 4.90 4.52
N LEU A 42 18.46 4.60 3.70
CA LEU A 42 18.57 4.74 2.26
C LEU A 42 18.75 6.20 1.84
N ALA A 43 17.98 7.13 2.42
CA ALA A 43 18.15 8.55 2.17
C ALA A 43 19.54 9.05 2.60
N THR A 44 20.06 8.57 3.74
CA THR A 44 21.42 8.87 4.19
C THR A 44 22.47 8.33 3.21
N GLY A 45 22.29 7.09 2.72
CA GLY A 45 23.15 6.52 1.68
C GLY A 45 23.16 7.34 0.39
N ILE A 46 22.00 7.83 -0.04
CA ILE A 46 21.86 8.72 -1.20
C ILE A 46 22.59 10.05 -0.95
N TRP A 47 22.46 10.64 0.23
CA TRP A 47 23.16 11.89 0.59
C TRP A 47 24.68 11.70 0.59
N LEU A 48 25.19 10.59 1.15
CA LEU A 48 26.61 10.24 1.12
C LEU A 48 27.11 10.04 -0.32
N ALA A 49 26.36 9.30 -1.14
CA ALA A 49 26.70 9.05 -2.54
C ALA A 49 26.74 10.34 -3.38
N ARG A 50 25.97 11.36 -2.98
CA ARG A 50 26.00 12.71 -3.57
C ARG A 50 27.09 13.64 -2.96
N GLY A 51 27.98 13.12 -2.16
CA GLY A 51 29.05 13.92 -1.52
C GLY A 51 28.55 14.99 -0.57
N GLY A 52 27.43 14.75 0.12
CA GLY A 52 26.81 15.72 1.04
C GLY A 52 26.05 16.85 0.35
N HIS A 53 25.61 16.63 -0.89
CA HIS A 53 24.84 17.61 -1.64
C HIS A 53 23.34 17.29 -1.63
N GLY A 54 22.52 18.31 -1.55
CA GLY A 54 21.06 18.25 -1.74
C GLY A 54 20.69 18.10 -3.21
N ALA A 55 19.38 18.12 -3.48
CA ALA A 55 18.87 18.14 -4.85
C ALA A 55 19.34 19.42 -5.59
N LYS A 56 19.48 19.32 -6.91
CA LYS A 56 19.77 20.49 -7.76
C LYS A 56 18.63 21.50 -7.67
N ASN A 57 18.97 22.76 -7.52
CA ASN A 57 17.98 23.84 -7.64
C ASN A 57 17.54 24.02 -9.11
N ALA A 58 16.55 24.88 -9.36
CA ALA A 58 16.04 25.19 -10.70
C ALA A 58 17.15 25.67 -11.69
N GLY A 59 18.27 26.18 -11.16
CA GLY A 59 19.44 26.57 -11.94
C GLY A 59 20.49 25.46 -12.13
N GLY A 60 20.16 24.21 -11.77
CA GLY A 60 21.05 23.05 -11.93
C GLY A 60 22.22 22.97 -10.95
N ARG A 61 22.32 23.88 -9.98
CA ARG A 61 23.39 23.91 -8.97
C ARG A 61 23.05 23.06 -7.76
N GLU A 62 23.98 22.20 -7.38
CA GLU A 62 23.92 21.44 -6.14
C GLU A 62 24.41 22.31 -4.96
N ARG A 63 23.71 22.28 -3.85
CA ARG A 63 24.11 22.97 -2.62
C ARG A 63 24.55 21.93 -1.60
N LYS A 64 25.69 22.16 -0.96
CA LYS A 64 26.08 21.38 0.22
C LYS A 64 25.02 21.54 1.32
N THR A 65 24.59 20.44 1.89
CA THR A 65 23.60 20.40 2.97
C THR A 65 24.11 19.56 4.12
N THR A 66 23.69 19.86 5.35
CA THR A 66 23.85 18.90 6.43
C THR A 66 22.90 17.72 6.21
N LEU A 67 23.17 16.56 6.79
CA LEU A 67 22.29 15.40 6.71
C LEU A 67 20.87 15.74 7.17
N LEU A 68 20.72 16.49 8.26
CA LEU A 68 19.42 16.91 8.77
C LEU A 68 18.66 17.80 7.78
N GLN A 69 19.34 18.75 7.14
CA GLN A 69 18.75 19.59 6.10
C GLN A 69 18.36 18.81 4.85
N PHE A 70 19.05 17.70 4.57
CA PHE A 70 18.72 16.81 3.48
C PHE A 70 17.53 15.91 3.81
N LEU A 71 17.48 15.35 5.02
CA LEU A 71 16.41 14.47 5.44
C LEU A 71 15.11 15.22 5.75
N LEU A 72 15.22 16.44 6.30
CA LEU A 72 14.10 17.26 6.74
C LEU A 72 14.27 18.72 6.22
N PRO A 73 14.20 18.95 4.90
CA PRO A 73 14.32 20.29 4.34
C PRO A 73 13.16 21.18 4.81
N LYS A 74 13.51 22.32 5.39
CA LYS A 74 12.55 23.22 6.04
C LYS A 74 11.49 23.75 5.08
N ASP A 75 11.89 24.08 3.86
CA ASP A 75 11.01 24.56 2.79
C ASP A 75 9.93 23.56 2.39
N ILE A 76 10.17 22.26 2.52
CA ILE A 76 9.18 21.21 2.30
C ILE A 76 8.31 20.97 3.55
N TYR A 77 8.94 20.70 4.70
CA TYR A 77 8.20 20.28 5.89
C TYR A 77 7.48 21.43 6.62
N SER A 78 7.84 22.68 6.37
CA SER A 78 7.06 23.84 6.85
C SER A 78 6.02 24.34 5.85
N HIS A 79 5.95 23.75 4.65
CA HIS A 79 5.00 24.14 3.61
C HIS A 79 3.55 23.88 4.04
N VAL A 80 2.62 24.73 3.58
CA VAL A 80 1.18 24.58 3.91
C VAL A 80 0.67 23.21 3.46
N SER A 81 1.07 22.78 2.26
CA SER A 81 0.70 21.46 1.73
C SER A 81 1.14 20.32 2.66
N ALA A 82 2.35 20.34 3.22
CA ALA A 82 2.80 19.33 4.18
C ALA A 82 1.99 19.35 5.49
N ARG A 83 1.52 20.53 5.93
CA ARG A 83 0.63 20.63 7.10
C ARG A 83 -0.75 20.01 6.84
N VAL A 84 -1.26 20.13 5.61
CA VAL A 84 -2.48 19.43 5.17
C VAL A 84 -2.27 17.91 5.21
N ASP A 85 -1.10 17.40 4.77
CA ASP A 85 -0.76 15.98 4.88
C ASP A 85 -0.81 15.49 6.32
N VAL A 86 -0.27 16.28 7.27
CA VAL A 86 -0.32 15.94 8.71
C VAL A 86 -1.77 15.88 9.20
N ALA A 87 -2.60 16.86 8.84
CA ALA A 87 -3.99 16.91 9.27
C ALA A 87 -4.80 15.72 8.71
N LEU A 88 -4.63 15.41 7.41
CA LEU A 88 -5.28 14.26 6.77
C LEU A 88 -4.76 12.93 7.34
N TYR A 89 -3.45 12.80 7.59
CA TYR A 89 -2.90 11.63 8.26
C TYR A 89 -3.54 11.38 9.63
N VAL A 90 -3.67 12.43 10.46
CA VAL A 90 -4.32 12.32 11.77
C VAL A 90 -5.78 11.90 11.61
N PHE A 91 -6.51 12.53 10.69
CA PHE A 91 -7.89 12.17 10.39
C PHE A 91 -8.01 10.71 9.96
N GLU A 92 -7.25 10.30 8.95
CA GLU A 92 -7.22 8.94 8.43
C GLU A 92 -6.83 7.92 9.52
N ARG A 93 -5.87 8.27 10.36
CA ARG A 93 -5.38 7.38 11.41
C ARG A 93 -6.47 6.98 12.41
N PHE A 94 -7.34 7.91 12.78
CA PHE A 94 -8.38 7.66 13.78
C PHE A 94 -9.71 7.21 13.18
N LEU A 95 -10.06 7.69 12.00
CA LEU A 95 -11.38 7.46 11.43
C LEU A 95 -11.40 6.37 10.36
N ARG A 96 -10.34 6.23 9.57
CA ARG A 96 -10.27 5.21 8.49
C ARG A 96 -10.66 3.78 8.93
N PRO A 97 -10.25 3.29 10.12
CA PRO A 97 -10.67 1.96 10.57
C PRO A 97 -12.18 1.76 10.60
N LEU A 98 -12.96 2.81 10.86
CA LEU A 98 -14.43 2.70 10.96
C LEU A 98 -15.09 2.27 9.65
N TRP A 99 -14.52 2.62 8.50
CA TRP A 99 -15.09 2.25 7.19
C TRP A 99 -14.24 1.24 6.41
N VAL A 100 -12.96 1.11 6.71
CA VAL A 100 -12.08 0.12 6.06
C VAL A 100 -12.24 -1.26 6.68
N ALA A 101 -12.28 -1.35 8.02
CA ALA A 101 -12.34 -2.65 8.69
C ALA A 101 -13.60 -3.47 8.34
N PRO A 102 -14.82 -2.91 8.30
CA PRO A 102 -15.99 -3.67 7.87
C PRO A 102 -15.85 -4.26 6.46
N VAL A 103 -15.26 -3.51 5.53
CA VAL A 103 -15.03 -3.99 4.16
C VAL A 103 -14.07 -5.19 4.15
N LEU A 104 -12.95 -5.09 4.88
CA LEU A 104 -11.98 -6.17 4.96
C LEU A 104 -12.56 -7.42 5.61
N VAL A 105 -13.27 -7.25 6.75
CA VAL A 105 -13.84 -8.36 7.53
C VAL A 105 -14.91 -9.12 6.74
N LEU A 106 -15.70 -8.40 5.95
CA LEU A 106 -16.80 -9.04 5.21
C LEU A 106 -16.31 -9.59 3.86
N LEU A 107 -15.52 -8.84 3.12
CA LEU A 107 -15.21 -9.18 1.73
C LEU A 107 -14.07 -10.19 1.58
N ALA A 108 -13.04 -10.15 2.46
CA ALA A 108 -11.91 -11.06 2.32
C ALA A 108 -12.32 -12.54 2.55
N PRO A 109 -13.01 -12.88 3.65
CA PRO A 109 -13.51 -14.25 3.84
C PRO A 109 -14.54 -14.68 2.79
N ALA A 110 -15.43 -13.78 2.35
CA ALA A 110 -16.40 -14.08 1.30
C ALA A 110 -15.72 -14.43 -0.02
N THR A 111 -14.67 -13.66 -0.41
CA THR A 111 -13.87 -13.95 -1.61
C THR A 111 -13.14 -15.28 -1.45
N GLU A 112 -12.50 -15.52 -0.30
CA GLU A 112 -11.78 -16.75 -0.01
C GLU A 112 -12.71 -17.98 -0.13
N GLN A 113 -13.87 -17.96 0.53
CA GLN A 113 -14.85 -19.04 0.47
C GLN A 113 -15.39 -19.27 -0.94
N THR A 114 -15.59 -18.18 -1.72
CA THR A 114 -16.01 -18.29 -3.12
C THR A 114 -14.96 -18.98 -3.97
N VAL A 115 -13.67 -18.68 -3.78
CA VAL A 115 -12.58 -19.36 -4.48
C VAL A 115 -12.52 -20.83 -4.12
N ILE A 116 -12.58 -21.17 -2.83
CA ILE A 116 -12.56 -22.57 -2.34
C ILE A 116 -13.73 -23.34 -2.94
N ALA A 117 -14.97 -22.82 -2.83
CA ALA A 117 -16.16 -23.47 -3.39
C ALA A 117 -16.07 -23.65 -4.91
N THR A 118 -15.49 -22.68 -5.60
CA THR A 118 -15.26 -22.79 -7.07
C THR A 118 -14.27 -23.90 -7.38
N LEU A 119 -13.16 -23.98 -6.65
CA LEU A 119 -12.17 -25.04 -6.84
C LEU A 119 -12.70 -26.41 -6.50
N ASP A 120 -13.52 -26.55 -5.45
CA ASP A 120 -14.20 -27.80 -5.10
C ASP A 120 -15.20 -28.26 -6.19
N THR A 121 -15.80 -27.32 -6.92
CA THR A 121 -16.68 -27.69 -8.06
C THR A 121 -15.91 -28.08 -9.32
N LEU A 122 -14.70 -27.54 -9.50
CA LEU A 122 -13.86 -27.80 -10.69
C LEU A 122 -12.97 -29.03 -10.53
N PHE A 123 -12.63 -29.41 -9.31
CA PHE A 123 -11.70 -30.50 -9.00
C PHE A 123 -12.33 -31.46 -8.00
N GLU A 124 -12.15 -32.77 -8.22
CA GLU A 124 -12.75 -33.82 -7.35
C GLU A 124 -12.20 -33.81 -5.92
N SER A 125 -10.97 -33.36 -5.73
CA SER A 125 -10.34 -33.29 -4.40
C SER A 125 -9.19 -32.29 -4.36
N SER A 126 -9.00 -31.67 -3.20
CA SER A 126 -7.85 -30.84 -2.91
C SER A 126 -6.56 -31.68 -2.82
N PRO A 127 -5.39 -31.15 -3.23
CA PRO A 127 -4.09 -31.84 -3.11
C PRO A 127 -3.67 -32.16 -1.69
N ARG A 128 -4.22 -31.47 -0.66
CA ARG A 128 -3.94 -31.68 0.77
C ARG A 128 -2.44 -31.59 1.11
N LEU A 129 -1.79 -30.56 0.60
CA LEU A 129 -0.39 -30.28 0.86
C LEU A 129 -0.17 -29.84 2.31
N ILE A 130 1.08 -29.95 2.78
CA ILE A 130 1.52 -29.41 4.08
C ILE A 130 2.31 -28.13 3.80
N SER A 131 2.02 -27.06 4.57
CA SER A 131 2.70 -25.79 4.39
C SER A 131 4.16 -25.85 4.85
N THR A 132 5.03 -25.25 4.06
CA THR A 132 6.46 -25.10 4.36
C THR A 132 6.90 -23.67 4.00
N THR A 133 8.07 -23.27 4.49
CA THR A 133 8.58 -21.90 4.24
C THR A 133 8.57 -21.49 2.76
N PRO A 134 8.99 -22.32 1.78
CA PRO A 134 8.89 -21.97 0.36
C PRO A 134 7.45 -21.66 -0.09
N TRP A 135 6.46 -22.42 0.40
CA TRP A 135 5.07 -22.18 0.10
C TRP A 135 4.55 -20.88 0.73
N MET A 136 4.99 -20.56 1.95
CA MET A 136 4.67 -19.28 2.61
C MET A 136 5.24 -18.09 1.83
N VAL A 137 6.46 -18.23 1.30
CA VAL A 137 7.06 -17.21 0.41
C VAL A 137 6.24 -17.08 -0.88
N LEU A 138 5.91 -18.20 -1.53
CA LEU A 138 5.09 -18.18 -2.74
C LEU A 138 3.70 -17.57 -2.49
N TYR A 139 3.05 -17.93 -1.39
CA TYR A 139 1.79 -17.31 -0.97
C TYR A 139 1.92 -15.79 -0.83
N SER A 140 2.98 -15.32 -0.18
CA SER A 140 3.25 -13.89 -0.02
C SER A 140 3.45 -13.19 -1.36
N LEU A 141 4.17 -13.81 -2.31
CA LEU A 141 4.39 -13.27 -3.66
C LEU A 141 3.11 -13.27 -4.50
N VAL A 142 2.29 -14.32 -4.41
CA VAL A 142 0.99 -14.40 -5.11
C VAL A 142 0.02 -13.37 -4.54
N THR A 143 -0.01 -13.18 -3.22
CA THR A 143 -0.81 -12.12 -2.59
C THR A 143 -0.35 -10.74 -3.08
N LEU A 144 0.96 -10.49 -3.13
CA LEU A 144 1.52 -9.24 -3.66
C LEU A 144 1.13 -9.03 -5.12
N PHE A 145 1.19 -10.07 -5.93
CA PHE A 145 0.81 -9.99 -7.36
C PHE A 145 -0.67 -9.60 -7.54
N PHE A 146 -1.59 -10.27 -6.85
CA PHE A 146 -3.01 -9.90 -6.91
C PHE A 146 -3.27 -8.49 -6.39
N TYR A 147 -2.63 -8.15 -5.28
CA TYR A 147 -2.78 -6.81 -4.71
C TYR A 147 -2.28 -5.73 -5.67
N ASP A 148 -1.10 -5.90 -6.24
CA ASP A 148 -0.49 -4.93 -7.17
C ASP A 148 -1.32 -4.78 -8.45
N ALA A 149 -1.86 -5.90 -8.98
CA ALA A 149 -2.75 -5.90 -10.13
C ALA A 149 -4.06 -5.12 -9.85
N ILE A 150 -4.71 -5.43 -8.73
CA ILE A 150 -5.99 -4.81 -8.36
C ILE A 150 -5.77 -3.34 -8.01
N PHE A 151 -4.69 -3.02 -7.28
CA PHE A 151 -4.30 -1.64 -6.99
C PHE A 151 -4.10 -0.84 -8.28
N TYR A 152 -3.32 -1.37 -9.24
CA TYR A 152 -3.11 -0.73 -10.53
C TYR A 152 -4.44 -0.47 -11.24
N PHE A 153 -5.33 -1.45 -11.27
CA PHE A 153 -6.62 -1.32 -11.95
C PHE A 153 -7.52 -0.26 -11.29
N ILE A 154 -7.58 -0.21 -9.96
CA ILE A 154 -8.32 0.82 -9.23
C ILE A 154 -7.74 2.20 -9.58
N HIS A 155 -6.44 2.37 -9.45
CA HIS A 155 -5.73 3.61 -9.71
C HIS A 155 -5.87 4.07 -11.18
N TYR A 156 -5.81 3.11 -12.12
CA TYR A 156 -6.12 3.39 -13.52
C TYR A 156 -7.55 3.92 -13.71
N CYS A 157 -8.53 3.31 -13.07
CA CYS A 157 -9.92 3.77 -13.11
C CYS A 157 -10.08 5.16 -12.48
N GLU A 158 -9.37 5.46 -11.39
CA GLU A 158 -9.35 6.77 -10.74
C GLU A 158 -8.82 7.86 -11.68
N HIS A 159 -7.86 7.53 -12.53
CA HIS A 159 -7.35 8.46 -13.55
C HIS A 159 -8.22 8.57 -14.80
N LYS A 160 -9.01 7.53 -15.13
CA LYS A 160 -9.79 7.47 -16.40
C LYS A 160 -11.26 7.81 -16.24
N ILE A 161 -11.83 7.60 -15.06
CA ILE A 161 -13.25 7.83 -14.79
C ILE A 161 -13.41 9.18 -14.07
N PRO A 162 -14.08 10.19 -14.68
CA PRO A 162 -14.16 11.54 -14.10
C PRO A 162 -14.70 11.59 -12.67
N ALA A 163 -15.66 10.72 -12.32
CA ALA A 163 -16.22 10.65 -10.98
C ALA A 163 -15.18 10.14 -9.95
N LEU A 164 -14.33 9.18 -10.32
CA LEU A 164 -13.26 8.68 -9.48
C LEU A 164 -12.09 9.68 -9.41
N TRP A 165 -11.76 10.31 -10.53
CA TRP A 165 -10.79 11.42 -10.54
C TRP A 165 -11.20 12.57 -9.62
N ALA A 166 -12.49 12.91 -9.54
CA ALA A 166 -12.97 13.94 -8.63
C ALA A 166 -12.63 13.65 -7.16
N VAL A 167 -12.46 12.38 -6.80
CA VAL A 167 -12.04 11.90 -5.49
C VAL A 167 -10.50 11.87 -5.43
N HIS A 168 -9.85 11.20 -6.37
CA HIS A 168 -8.40 10.94 -6.40
C HIS A 168 -7.55 12.21 -6.61
N LYS A 169 -8.09 13.26 -7.25
CA LYS A 169 -7.37 14.55 -7.37
C LYS A 169 -7.01 15.20 -6.02
N VAL A 170 -7.61 14.77 -4.90
CA VAL A 170 -7.20 15.19 -3.56
C VAL A 170 -5.77 14.74 -3.29
N HIS A 171 -5.43 13.50 -3.66
CA HIS A 171 -4.08 12.95 -3.59
C HIS A 171 -3.10 13.76 -4.44
N HIS A 172 -3.48 14.08 -5.68
CA HIS A 172 -2.68 14.87 -6.61
C HIS A 172 -2.61 16.38 -6.29
N SER A 173 -3.35 16.87 -5.31
CA SER A 173 -3.30 18.28 -4.89
C SER A 173 -2.07 18.64 -4.04
N ALA A 174 -1.16 17.70 -3.81
CA ALA A 174 0.05 17.93 -3.03
C ALA A 174 1.05 18.78 -3.82
N GLU A 175 1.40 19.96 -3.30
CA GLU A 175 2.40 20.85 -3.89
C GLU A 175 3.83 20.47 -3.51
N VAL A 176 4.00 19.76 -2.41
CA VAL A 176 5.25 19.15 -1.97
C VAL A 176 4.99 17.71 -1.53
N LEU A 177 5.95 16.83 -1.76
CA LEU A 177 5.83 15.43 -1.39
C LEU A 177 6.56 15.16 -0.08
N THR A 178 5.85 14.53 0.86
CA THR A 178 6.36 14.02 2.13
C THR A 178 5.93 12.56 2.30
N PRO A 179 6.52 11.77 3.20
CA PRO A 179 6.03 10.41 3.47
C PRO A 179 4.55 10.37 3.88
N LEU A 180 4.01 11.48 4.39
CA LEU A 180 2.61 11.59 4.78
C LEU A 180 1.68 11.90 3.62
N THR A 181 2.19 12.39 2.48
CA THR A 181 1.39 12.65 1.27
C THR A 181 0.66 11.41 0.78
N ARG A 182 1.19 10.21 1.06
CA ARG A 182 0.50 8.96 0.78
C ARG A 182 -0.88 8.84 1.48
N TYR A 183 -1.10 9.55 2.59
CA TYR A 183 -2.36 9.59 3.34
C TYR A 183 -3.24 10.79 2.97
N ARG A 184 -2.86 11.56 1.96
CA ARG A 184 -3.69 12.58 1.36
C ARG A 184 -4.71 11.91 0.45
N GLU A 185 -5.69 11.25 1.05
CA GLU A 185 -6.74 10.51 0.34
C GLU A 185 -8.11 11.10 0.69
N HIS A 186 -9.04 11.03 -0.24
CA HIS A 186 -10.44 11.29 0.06
C HIS A 186 -11.04 10.08 0.79
N PHE A 187 -11.94 10.29 1.73
CA PHE A 187 -12.47 9.20 2.59
C PHE A 187 -13.11 8.04 1.80
N ILE A 188 -13.57 8.26 0.56
CA ILE A 188 -14.13 7.22 -0.32
C ILE A 188 -13.03 6.27 -0.84
N GLU A 189 -11.79 6.73 -0.99
CA GLU A 189 -10.68 5.89 -1.48
C GLU A 189 -10.35 4.77 -0.49
N GLY A 190 -10.46 5.03 0.81
CA GLY A 190 -10.23 4.04 1.84
C GLY A 190 -11.03 2.74 1.64
N PRO A 191 -12.38 2.77 1.58
CA PRO A 191 -13.19 1.59 1.28
C PRO A 191 -12.90 0.96 -0.08
N LEU A 192 -12.60 1.76 -1.11
CA LEU A 192 -12.30 1.27 -2.45
C LEU A 192 -11.03 0.42 -2.46
N TYR A 193 -9.94 0.95 -1.88
CA TYR A 193 -8.68 0.22 -1.75
C TYR A 193 -8.77 -0.94 -0.75
N ALA A 194 -9.61 -0.82 0.30
CA ALA A 194 -9.89 -1.92 1.21
C ALA A 194 -10.59 -3.09 0.51
N ALA A 195 -11.56 -2.79 -0.37
CA ALA A 195 -12.23 -3.82 -1.18
C ALA A 195 -11.21 -4.51 -2.11
N GLY A 196 -10.35 -3.76 -2.78
CA GLY A 196 -9.28 -4.31 -3.60
C GLY A 196 -8.32 -5.19 -2.80
N ALA A 197 -7.91 -4.74 -1.62
CA ALA A 197 -7.07 -5.52 -0.71
C ALA A 197 -7.77 -6.82 -0.26
N ALA A 198 -9.03 -6.72 0.16
CA ALA A 198 -9.83 -7.88 0.57
C ALA A 198 -9.95 -8.93 -0.55
N MET A 199 -10.19 -8.49 -1.79
CA MET A 199 -10.21 -9.35 -2.96
C MET A 199 -8.85 -10.01 -3.20
N ALA A 200 -7.74 -9.27 -3.13
CA ALA A 200 -6.40 -9.82 -3.31
C ALA A 200 -6.07 -10.89 -2.26
N TYR A 201 -6.35 -10.58 -0.98
CA TYR A 201 -6.16 -11.52 0.12
C TYR A 201 -7.08 -12.75 -0.01
N GLY A 202 -8.35 -12.53 -0.36
CA GLY A 202 -9.32 -13.61 -0.54
C GLY A 202 -8.99 -14.52 -1.73
N LEU A 203 -8.53 -13.96 -2.85
CA LEU A 203 -8.10 -14.76 -4.01
C LEU A 203 -6.89 -15.63 -3.68
N ALA A 204 -5.85 -15.04 -3.09
CA ALA A 204 -4.67 -15.80 -2.68
C ALA A 204 -5.00 -16.77 -1.53
N GLY A 205 -5.73 -16.30 -0.51
CA GLY A 205 -6.16 -17.12 0.63
C GLY A 205 -6.98 -18.32 0.20
N GLY A 206 -7.96 -18.11 -0.68
CA GLY A 206 -8.80 -19.21 -1.20
C GLY A 206 -8.03 -20.24 -2.01
N LEU A 207 -7.13 -19.79 -2.90
CA LEU A 207 -6.27 -20.69 -3.67
C LEU A 207 -5.39 -21.54 -2.74
N PHE A 208 -4.68 -20.91 -1.83
CA PHE A 208 -3.75 -21.61 -0.93
C PHE A 208 -4.47 -22.33 0.19
N GLY A 209 -5.59 -21.80 0.70
CA GLY A 209 -6.44 -22.49 1.67
C GLY A 209 -7.03 -23.79 1.11
N TRP A 210 -7.34 -23.82 -0.20
CA TRP A 210 -7.76 -25.04 -0.88
C TRP A 210 -6.61 -26.04 -1.06
N LEU A 211 -5.38 -25.55 -1.31
CA LEU A 211 -4.21 -26.43 -1.55
C LEU A 211 -3.67 -27.07 -0.26
N PHE A 212 -3.78 -26.40 0.88
CA PHE A 212 -3.08 -26.77 2.12
C PHE A 212 -4.05 -27.16 3.24
N VAL A 213 -3.87 -28.35 3.82
CA VAL A 213 -4.75 -28.89 4.89
C VAL A 213 -4.57 -28.19 6.24
N ASP A 214 -3.40 -27.69 6.54
CA ASP A 214 -3.03 -26.98 7.77
C ASP A 214 -3.12 -25.44 7.62
N GLY A 215 -3.66 -24.97 6.48
CA GLY A 215 -3.68 -23.57 6.12
C GLY A 215 -2.29 -23.05 5.76
N ILE A 216 -2.21 -21.77 5.47
CA ILE A 216 -0.96 -21.11 5.12
C ILE A 216 -0.91 -19.70 5.70
N THR A 217 0.27 -19.24 6.07
CA THR A 217 0.50 -17.87 6.52
C THR A 217 1.53 -17.19 5.64
N GLN A 218 1.52 -15.86 5.62
CA GLN A 218 2.54 -15.10 4.92
C GLN A 218 3.90 -15.27 5.59
N ALA A 219 4.95 -15.31 4.78
CA ALA A 219 6.31 -15.22 5.27
C ALA A 219 6.54 -13.90 6.01
N THR A 220 7.25 -13.94 7.12
CA THR A 220 7.54 -12.76 7.95
C THR A 220 9.02 -12.48 8.02
N LEU A 221 9.36 -11.19 8.12
CA LEU A 221 10.68 -10.68 8.45
C LEU A 221 10.51 -9.65 9.57
N PHE A 222 11.23 -9.82 10.69
CA PHE A 222 11.04 -9.00 11.89
C PHE A 222 9.59 -8.95 12.40
N ASN A 223 8.88 -10.07 12.34
CA ASN A 223 7.45 -10.19 12.66
C ASN A 223 6.52 -9.29 11.82
N ILE A 224 6.99 -8.80 10.68
CA ILE A 224 6.19 -8.07 9.70
C ILE A 224 6.06 -8.97 8.48
N GLY A 225 4.86 -9.10 7.93
CA GLY A 225 4.66 -9.83 6.69
C GLY A 225 5.53 -9.26 5.58
N VAL A 226 6.22 -10.10 4.83
CA VAL A 226 7.09 -9.67 3.73
C VAL A 226 6.35 -8.78 2.74
N PHE A 227 5.09 -9.11 2.45
CA PHE A 227 4.21 -8.27 1.66
C PHE A 227 4.07 -6.85 2.24
N ALA A 228 3.71 -6.74 3.54
CA ALA A 228 3.51 -5.45 4.21
C ALA A 228 4.80 -4.62 4.28
N LEU A 229 5.96 -5.28 4.44
CA LEU A 229 7.25 -4.63 4.43
C LEU A 229 7.59 -4.04 3.05
N LEU A 230 7.45 -4.84 1.99
CA LEU A 230 7.74 -4.39 0.62
C LEU A 230 6.81 -3.27 0.18
N PHE A 231 5.51 -3.43 0.41
CA PHE A 231 4.52 -2.43 0.04
C PHE A 231 4.65 -1.15 0.88
N GLY A 232 4.83 -1.30 2.18
CA GLY A 232 4.99 -0.17 3.10
C GLY A 232 6.24 0.65 2.80
N PHE A 233 7.38 -0.01 2.59
CA PHE A 233 8.63 0.65 2.22
C PHE A 233 8.50 1.41 0.90
N ASN A 234 8.01 0.75 -0.15
CA ASN A 234 7.82 1.38 -1.45
C ASN A 234 6.83 2.55 -1.36
N GLY A 235 5.70 2.37 -0.67
CA GLY A 235 4.68 3.41 -0.50
C GLY A 235 5.20 4.67 0.20
N SER A 236 5.97 4.51 1.27
CA SER A 236 6.57 5.64 1.98
C SER A 236 7.63 6.33 1.17
N PHE A 237 8.46 5.57 0.45
CA PHE A 237 9.60 6.12 -0.26
C PHE A 237 9.21 6.86 -1.54
N ARG A 238 8.21 6.41 -2.27
CA ARG A 238 7.78 7.05 -3.51
C ARG A 238 7.13 8.43 -3.31
N HIS A 239 6.63 8.73 -2.10
CA HIS A 239 6.15 10.07 -1.74
C HIS A 239 7.18 10.90 -0.96
N TYR A 240 8.37 10.36 -0.71
CA TYR A 240 9.42 11.10 -0.02
C TYR A 240 10.10 12.08 -0.98
N HIS A 241 10.43 13.28 -0.52
CA HIS A 241 11.09 14.30 -1.36
C HIS A 241 12.46 13.88 -1.91
N VAL A 242 13.07 12.84 -1.32
CA VAL A 242 14.32 12.26 -1.82
C VAL A 242 14.03 11.29 -2.95
N SER A 243 14.23 11.76 -4.17
CA SER A 243 13.98 10.98 -5.37
C SER A 243 15.22 10.20 -5.81
N PHE A 244 15.05 8.96 -6.24
CA PHE A 244 16.09 8.16 -6.86
C PHE A 244 15.52 7.16 -7.87
N HIS A 245 16.36 6.79 -8.83
CA HIS A 245 16.06 5.78 -9.83
C HIS A 245 16.61 4.42 -9.39
N TYR A 246 15.87 3.37 -9.65
CA TYR A 246 16.47 2.05 -9.73
C TYR A 246 17.36 1.93 -10.97
N PRO A 247 18.37 1.03 -10.97
CA PRO A 247 19.09 0.68 -12.20
C PRO A 247 18.10 0.30 -13.32
N ARG A 248 18.46 0.59 -14.57
CA ARG A 248 17.57 0.39 -15.73
C ARG A 248 16.97 -1.01 -15.82
N TRP A 249 17.77 -2.05 -15.49
CA TRP A 249 17.30 -3.43 -15.51
C TRP A 249 16.22 -3.70 -14.46
N LEU A 250 16.32 -3.07 -13.28
CA LEU A 250 15.37 -3.22 -12.18
C LEU A 250 14.10 -2.38 -12.41
N SER A 251 14.23 -1.14 -12.95
CA SER A 251 13.09 -0.29 -13.32
C SER A 251 12.22 -0.88 -14.44
N LYS A 252 12.71 -1.92 -15.13
CA LYS A 252 11.86 -2.69 -16.05
C LYS A 252 10.79 -3.51 -15.33
N TRP A 253 11.01 -3.85 -14.07
CA TRP A 253 10.17 -4.73 -13.29
C TRP A 253 9.53 -4.06 -12.08
N LEU A 254 10.28 -3.15 -11.44
CA LEU A 254 9.85 -2.46 -10.23
C LEU A 254 9.63 -0.98 -10.50
N HIS A 255 8.55 -0.47 -9.95
CA HIS A 255 8.19 0.95 -10.00
C HIS A 255 9.12 1.74 -9.07
N SER A 256 9.99 2.58 -9.63
CA SER A 256 10.93 3.38 -8.83
C SER A 256 10.26 4.63 -8.25
N PRO A 257 10.79 5.18 -7.15
CA PRO A 257 10.26 6.42 -6.56
C PRO A 257 10.13 7.57 -7.54
N VAL A 258 11.10 7.73 -8.45
CA VAL A 258 11.07 8.81 -9.45
C VAL A 258 9.93 8.65 -10.46
N MET A 259 9.53 7.42 -10.77
CA MET A 259 8.38 7.18 -11.67
C MET A 259 7.09 7.72 -11.01
N HIS A 260 6.96 7.53 -9.71
CA HIS A 260 5.82 8.07 -8.95
C HIS A 260 5.88 9.60 -8.79
N HIS A 261 7.08 10.18 -8.66
CA HIS A 261 7.22 11.65 -8.71
C HIS A 261 6.81 12.23 -10.06
N VAL A 262 7.09 11.52 -11.17
CA VAL A 262 6.61 11.89 -12.51
C VAL A 262 5.08 11.79 -12.56
N HIS A 263 4.49 10.74 -11.98
CA HIS A 263 3.06 10.56 -11.85
C HIS A 263 2.37 11.74 -11.11
N HIS A 264 2.96 12.25 -10.04
CA HIS A 264 2.48 13.44 -9.33
C HIS A 264 2.76 14.77 -10.03
N SER A 265 3.39 14.75 -11.19
CA SER A 265 3.73 15.98 -11.92
C SER A 265 2.48 16.62 -12.54
N TYR A 266 2.38 17.95 -12.45
CA TYR A 266 1.32 18.73 -13.10
C TYR A 266 1.51 18.92 -14.61
N LEU A 267 2.64 18.46 -15.17
CA LEU A 267 2.93 18.61 -16.60
C LEU A 267 2.04 17.70 -17.45
N PRO A 268 1.35 18.20 -18.49
CA PRO A 268 0.40 17.41 -19.28
C PRO A 268 0.95 16.11 -19.87
N GLN A 269 2.24 16.10 -20.27
CA GLN A 269 2.90 14.90 -20.81
C GLN A 269 3.09 13.77 -19.78
N HIS A 270 2.93 14.05 -18.49
CA HIS A 270 3.06 13.09 -17.39
C HIS A 270 1.70 12.56 -16.89
N TRP A 271 0.60 13.13 -17.39
CA TRP A 271 -0.73 12.71 -16.95
C TRP A 271 -1.01 11.27 -17.34
N ASP A 272 -1.67 10.56 -16.47
CA ASP A 272 -2.03 9.14 -16.63
C ASP A 272 -0.81 8.22 -16.89
N LYS A 273 0.36 8.60 -16.37
CA LYS A 273 1.59 7.82 -16.48
C LYS A 273 2.04 7.27 -15.13
N ASN A 274 2.71 6.12 -15.17
CA ASN A 274 3.32 5.49 -14.00
C ASN A 274 2.33 5.23 -12.86
N LEU A 275 1.21 4.57 -13.17
CA LEU A 275 0.09 4.30 -12.26
C LEU A 275 0.35 3.13 -11.30
N ALA A 276 1.35 2.29 -11.59
CA ALA A 276 1.64 1.10 -10.79
C ALA A 276 2.14 1.44 -9.37
N ALA A 277 1.91 0.50 -8.45
CA ALA A 277 2.35 0.64 -7.06
C ALA A 277 3.70 -0.02 -6.79
N VAL A 278 3.88 -1.27 -7.16
CA VAL A 278 5.08 -2.07 -6.85
C VAL A 278 5.82 -2.48 -8.11
N THR A 279 5.12 -3.11 -9.05
CA THR A 279 5.74 -3.56 -10.30
C THR A 279 5.35 -2.63 -11.46
N SER A 280 6.30 -2.34 -12.35
CA SER A 280 6.04 -1.57 -13.59
C SER A 280 5.51 -2.46 -14.73
N ILE A 281 5.15 -3.71 -14.43
CA ILE A 281 4.61 -4.67 -15.40
C ILE A 281 3.28 -4.16 -15.96
N TRP A 282 2.42 -3.67 -15.08
CA TRP A 282 1.09 -3.16 -15.42
C TRP A 282 1.17 -1.92 -16.31
N ASP A 283 2.05 -0.95 -15.96
CA ASP A 283 2.28 0.24 -16.78
C ASP A 283 2.74 -0.11 -18.19
N ARG A 284 3.55 -1.16 -18.34
CA ARG A 284 3.98 -1.66 -19.65
C ARG A 284 2.85 -2.34 -20.41
N LEU A 285 2.09 -3.19 -19.72
CA LEU A 285 0.99 -3.94 -20.34
C LEU A 285 -0.10 -3.01 -20.86
N PHE A 286 -0.40 -1.94 -20.11
CA PHE A 286 -1.46 -0.99 -20.44
C PHE A 286 -0.95 0.33 -21.04
N ASN A 287 0.35 0.41 -21.39
CA ASN A 287 0.98 1.56 -22.04
C ASN A 287 0.85 2.88 -21.26
N THR A 288 0.97 2.79 -19.94
CA THR A 288 0.96 3.93 -18.99
C THR A 288 2.35 4.24 -18.41
N LEU A 289 3.42 3.68 -18.96
CA LEU A 289 4.79 3.94 -18.54
C LEU A 289 5.30 5.30 -19.04
#